data_8e08eba547a2d6c2d15d2299b36aece4
#
_entry.id   8e08eba547a2d6c2d15d2299b36aece4
#
_cell.length_a   1.000
_cell.length_b   1.000
_cell.length_c   1.000
_cell.angle_alpha   90.00
_cell.angle_beta   90.00
_cell.angle_gamma   90.00
#
_symmetry.space_group_name_H-M   'P 1'
#
loop_
_entity.id
_entity.type
_entity.pdbx_description
1 polymer ?
#
loop_
_entity_poly.entity_id
_entity_poly.type
_entity_poly.pdbx_seq_one_letter_code
_entity_poly.pdbx_strand_id
1 'polypeptide(L)'
;MLVDHLNNWARFAASSHMKFLAFDLTPRDHEALDSPQYIFPFQLFDSNSISHLQLRFVAIKLRAQFSGFPKLIKLDLHNVKVTAKDLQDIFSSCGALEWLSIVHCKMDGELKVHSPLPSLQYLNVAFCGLTNIEFRVTKLRTFVYKGSAASINLTESSELKNANIFFTGSTIGHAIPALANVLANVQNLTFKIYVHAPEVPCLIENPCKFSHLKHLQLLLCYNMDLDVDNLSLVSFLRTALFIEKLEIHFG
;
A
#
# COMPACT_ATOMS: atom_id res chain seq x y z
N MET A 1 1.55 -32.45 -12.18
CA MET A 1 1.73 -32.02 -13.59
C MET A 1 1.91 -30.50 -13.73
N LEU A 2 0.95 -29.61 -13.41
CA LEU A 2 1.15 -28.15 -13.54
C LEU A 2 2.27 -27.62 -12.63
N VAL A 3 2.29 -28.03 -11.37
CA VAL A 3 3.31 -27.61 -10.39
C VAL A 3 4.73 -27.96 -10.84
N ASP A 4 4.91 -29.11 -11.49
CA ASP A 4 6.23 -29.53 -12.00
C ASP A 4 6.71 -28.61 -13.13
N HIS A 5 5.81 -28.20 -14.02
CA HIS A 5 6.13 -27.20 -15.06
C HIS A 5 6.49 -25.86 -14.46
N LEU A 6 5.73 -25.37 -13.48
CA LEU A 6 6.02 -24.12 -12.76
C LEU A 6 7.39 -24.18 -12.06
N ASN A 7 7.70 -25.30 -11.41
CA ASN A 7 9.02 -25.50 -10.79
C ASN A 7 10.16 -25.51 -11.83
N ASN A 8 9.95 -26.10 -13.00
CA ASN A 8 10.96 -26.11 -14.05
C ASN A 8 11.18 -24.70 -14.62
N TRP A 9 10.11 -23.92 -14.83
CA TRP A 9 10.24 -22.53 -15.27
C TRP A 9 10.94 -21.66 -14.21
N ALA A 10 10.61 -21.84 -12.93
CA ALA A 10 11.29 -21.13 -11.85
C ALA A 10 12.78 -21.46 -11.79
N ARG A 11 13.17 -22.76 -11.94
CA ARG A 11 14.60 -23.16 -12.00
C ARG A 11 15.31 -22.55 -13.20
N PHE A 12 14.68 -22.56 -14.38
CA PHE A 12 15.24 -21.94 -15.58
C PHE A 12 15.45 -20.43 -15.35
N ALA A 13 14.45 -19.72 -14.82
CA ALA A 13 14.55 -18.30 -14.52
C ALA A 13 15.70 -18.02 -13.53
N ALA A 14 15.85 -18.83 -12.49
CA ALA A 14 16.90 -18.68 -11.50
C ALA A 14 18.31 -18.90 -12.11
N SER A 15 18.47 -19.90 -13.00
CA SER A 15 19.75 -20.19 -13.66
C SER A 15 20.13 -19.18 -14.74
N SER A 16 19.15 -18.43 -15.27
CA SER A 16 19.36 -17.49 -16.38
C SER A 16 19.81 -16.09 -15.95
N HIS A 17 20.08 -15.86 -14.66
CA HIS A 17 20.48 -14.56 -14.11
C HIS A 17 19.58 -13.38 -14.53
N MET A 18 18.30 -13.61 -14.62
CA MET A 18 17.32 -12.60 -15.03
C MET A 18 17.30 -11.44 -14.07
N LYS A 19 17.18 -10.23 -14.61
CA LYS A 19 16.97 -9.00 -13.82
C LYS A 19 15.50 -8.75 -13.55
N PHE A 20 14.63 -9.21 -14.44
CA PHE A 20 13.19 -9.00 -14.38
C PHE A 20 12.48 -10.35 -14.39
N LEU A 21 11.67 -10.59 -13.35
CA LEU A 21 10.86 -11.80 -13.24
C LEU A 21 9.42 -11.44 -12.94
N ALA A 22 8.49 -11.91 -13.76
CA ALA A 22 7.06 -11.83 -13.52
C ALA A 22 6.44 -13.23 -13.51
N PHE A 23 5.75 -13.56 -12.43
CA PHE A 23 4.96 -14.77 -12.29
C PHE A 23 3.50 -14.38 -12.04
N ASP A 24 2.65 -14.57 -13.02
CA ASP A 24 1.22 -14.29 -12.94
C ASP A 24 0.45 -15.60 -13.12
N LEU A 25 -0.10 -16.09 -12.03
CA LEU A 25 -0.92 -17.30 -11.98
C LEU A 25 -2.39 -16.99 -11.67
N THR A 26 -2.81 -15.75 -11.91
CA THR A 26 -4.19 -15.30 -11.66
C THR A 26 -5.15 -16.16 -12.47
N PRO A 27 -6.09 -16.87 -11.83
CA PRO A 27 -7.06 -17.68 -12.53
C PRO A 27 -8.00 -16.80 -13.37
N ARG A 28 -8.50 -17.34 -14.48
CA ARG A 28 -9.46 -16.64 -15.34
C ARG A 28 -10.83 -16.55 -14.69
N ASP A 29 -11.19 -17.57 -13.91
CA ASP A 29 -12.50 -17.68 -13.26
C ASP A 29 -12.40 -17.13 -11.83
N HIS A 30 -13.31 -16.22 -11.48
CA HIS A 30 -13.35 -15.60 -10.15
C HIS A 30 -13.58 -16.61 -9.02
N GLU A 31 -14.30 -17.70 -9.26
CA GLU A 31 -14.52 -18.78 -8.29
C GLU A 31 -13.24 -19.50 -7.87
N ALA A 32 -12.21 -19.46 -8.71
CA ALA A 32 -10.92 -20.08 -8.43
C ALA A 32 -9.98 -19.22 -7.56
N LEU A 33 -10.37 -18.00 -7.16
CA LEU A 33 -9.54 -17.11 -6.33
C LEU A 33 -9.29 -17.66 -4.92
N ASP A 34 -10.13 -18.57 -4.42
CA ASP A 34 -9.94 -19.25 -3.14
C ASP A 34 -9.19 -20.58 -3.25
N SER A 35 -8.77 -20.96 -4.46
CA SER A 35 -8.01 -22.19 -4.68
C SER A 35 -6.62 -22.14 -4.06
N PRO A 36 -6.00 -23.30 -3.76
CA PRO A 36 -4.63 -23.35 -3.25
C PRO A 36 -3.65 -22.69 -4.22
N GLN A 37 -2.89 -21.73 -3.72
CA GLN A 37 -1.90 -21.02 -4.51
C GLN A 37 -0.60 -21.80 -4.61
N TYR A 38 0.10 -21.68 -5.74
CA TYR A 38 1.42 -22.21 -5.94
C TYR A 38 2.42 -21.56 -4.99
N ILE A 39 3.21 -22.36 -4.25
CA ILE A 39 4.27 -21.85 -3.39
C ILE A 39 5.46 -21.46 -4.26
N PHE A 40 5.72 -20.16 -4.37
CA PHE A 40 6.84 -19.66 -5.16
C PHE A 40 8.18 -20.04 -4.50
N PRO A 41 9.09 -20.69 -5.24
CA PRO A 41 10.33 -21.22 -4.66
C PRO A 41 11.43 -20.16 -4.51
N PHE A 42 11.26 -19.22 -3.57
CA PHE A 42 12.19 -18.12 -3.31
C PHE A 42 13.66 -18.57 -3.15
N GLN A 43 13.86 -19.76 -2.58
CA GLN A 43 15.20 -20.32 -2.36
C GLN A 43 16.00 -20.58 -3.65
N LEU A 44 15.34 -20.64 -4.80
CA LEU A 44 16.03 -20.77 -6.08
C LEU A 44 16.64 -19.45 -6.57
N PHE A 45 16.15 -18.34 -6.05
CA PHE A 45 16.49 -16.99 -6.49
C PHE A 45 17.43 -16.28 -5.52
N ASP A 46 18.18 -17.02 -4.75
CA ASP A 46 19.18 -16.54 -3.79
C ASP A 46 20.36 -15.84 -4.47
N SER A 47 20.15 -15.41 -5.69
CA SER A 47 21.15 -14.76 -6.51
C SER A 47 20.90 -13.25 -6.61
N ASN A 48 21.97 -12.51 -6.52
CA ASN A 48 22.07 -11.08 -6.66
C ASN A 48 21.59 -10.48 -8.01
N SER A 49 20.85 -11.20 -8.84
CA SER A 49 20.55 -10.77 -10.20
C SER A 49 19.20 -10.06 -10.34
N ILE A 50 18.19 -10.45 -9.54
CA ILE A 50 16.83 -9.91 -9.68
C ILE A 50 16.76 -8.48 -9.16
N SER A 51 16.36 -7.57 -10.04
CA SER A 51 16.07 -6.17 -9.71
C SER A 51 14.59 -5.84 -9.71
N HIS A 52 13.77 -6.59 -10.45
CA HIS A 52 12.33 -6.40 -10.55
C HIS A 52 11.63 -7.74 -10.37
N LEU A 53 10.76 -7.84 -9.36
CA LEU A 53 9.98 -9.03 -9.08
C LEU A 53 8.50 -8.68 -9.03
N GLN A 54 7.72 -9.35 -9.86
CA GLN A 54 6.27 -9.27 -9.87
C GLN A 54 5.67 -10.64 -9.65
N LEU A 55 4.86 -10.78 -8.61
CA LEU A 55 4.21 -12.03 -8.25
C LEU A 55 2.71 -11.81 -8.12
N ARG A 56 1.93 -12.65 -8.82
CA ARG A 56 0.48 -12.62 -8.75
C ARG A 56 -0.08 -14.01 -8.52
N PHE A 57 -1.01 -14.10 -7.58
CA PHE A 57 -1.73 -15.32 -7.21
C PHE A 57 -0.79 -16.48 -6.84
N VAL A 58 0.20 -16.21 -6.03
CA VAL A 58 1.14 -17.20 -5.48
C VAL A 58 1.19 -17.12 -3.95
N ALA A 59 1.68 -18.17 -3.31
CA ALA A 59 1.99 -18.16 -1.88
C ALA A 59 3.50 -17.96 -1.67
N ILE A 60 3.85 -17.13 -0.71
CA ILE A 60 5.22 -16.96 -0.24
C ILE A 60 5.38 -17.73 1.06
N LYS A 61 6.42 -18.56 1.12
CA LYS A 61 6.82 -19.27 2.32
C LYS A 61 8.33 -19.33 2.37
N LEU A 62 8.92 -18.48 3.18
CA LEU A 62 10.37 -18.41 3.31
C LEU A 62 10.92 -19.53 4.20
N ARG A 63 12.16 -19.94 3.92
CA ARG A 63 12.94 -20.81 4.80
C ARG A 63 13.87 -19.94 5.66
N ALA A 64 14.26 -20.46 6.82
CA ALA A 64 15.10 -19.75 7.81
C ALA A 64 16.45 -19.25 7.29
N GLN A 65 16.90 -19.69 6.13
CA GLN A 65 18.20 -19.34 5.50
C GLN A 65 18.04 -18.46 4.26
N PHE A 66 16.90 -17.77 4.10
CA PHE A 66 16.71 -16.88 2.96
C PHE A 66 17.61 -15.64 3.08
N SER A 67 18.53 -15.44 2.13
CA SER A 67 19.50 -14.33 2.13
C SER A 67 18.95 -13.04 1.50
N GLY A 68 17.75 -13.10 0.90
CA GLY A 68 17.04 -11.93 0.37
C GLY A 68 17.46 -11.49 -1.04
N PHE A 69 17.01 -10.26 -1.38
CA PHE A 69 17.25 -9.66 -2.69
C PHE A 69 17.92 -8.29 -2.56
N PRO A 70 19.25 -8.22 -2.34
CA PRO A 70 19.94 -6.96 -2.07
C PRO A 70 19.92 -5.96 -3.24
N LYS A 71 19.68 -6.43 -4.47
CA LYS A 71 19.57 -5.59 -5.68
C LYS A 71 18.15 -5.35 -6.14
N LEU A 72 17.15 -5.74 -5.33
CA LEU A 72 15.76 -5.55 -5.69
C LEU A 72 15.40 -4.07 -5.65
N ILE A 73 14.96 -3.54 -6.80
CA ILE A 73 14.54 -2.16 -6.99
C ILE A 73 13.02 -2.07 -6.95
N LYS A 74 12.33 -3.07 -7.54
CA LYS A 74 10.88 -3.10 -7.62
C LYS A 74 10.31 -4.43 -7.16
N LEU A 75 9.33 -4.36 -6.24
CA LEU A 75 8.54 -5.51 -5.79
C LEU A 75 7.04 -5.21 -5.98
N ASP A 76 6.36 -6.09 -6.73
CA ASP A 76 4.92 -6.02 -6.97
C ASP A 76 4.26 -7.34 -6.55
N LEU A 77 3.45 -7.28 -5.51
CA LEU A 77 2.71 -8.42 -4.97
C LEU A 77 1.22 -8.19 -5.14
N HIS A 78 0.53 -9.05 -5.90
CA HIS A 78 -0.90 -8.95 -6.12
C HIS A 78 -1.59 -10.27 -5.82
N ASN A 79 -2.56 -10.25 -4.91
CA ASN A 79 -3.29 -11.45 -4.47
C ASN A 79 -2.33 -12.58 -4.03
N VAL A 80 -1.31 -12.21 -3.28
CA VAL A 80 -0.28 -13.11 -2.75
C VAL A 80 -0.63 -13.52 -1.32
N LYS A 81 -0.56 -14.81 -1.04
CA LYS A 81 -0.64 -15.31 0.33
C LYS A 81 0.73 -15.23 0.98
N VAL A 82 0.87 -14.35 1.96
CA VAL A 82 2.13 -14.07 2.63
C VAL A 82 1.88 -13.67 4.08
N THR A 83 2.79 -14.02 4.99
CA THR A 83 2.72 -13.53 6.37
C THR A 83 3.47 -12.20 6.52
N ALA A 84 3.10 -11.38 7.52
CA ALA A 84 3.84 -10.17 7.85
C ALA A 84 5.32 -10.47 8.16
N LYS A 85 5.60 -11.62 8.79
CA LYS A 85 6.96 -12.08 9.06
C LYS A 85 7.74 -12.36 7.78
N ASP A 86 7.17 -13.10 6.81
CA ASP A 86 7.85 -13.37 5.54
C ASP A 86 8.17 -12.08 4.80
N LEU A 87 7.26 -11.08 4.81
CA LEU A 87 7.52 -9.77 4.22
C LEU A 87 8.66 -9.04 4.95
N GLN A 88 8.67 -9.07 6.28
CA GLN A 88 9.75 -8.48 7.06
C GLN A 88 11.11 -9.11 6.76
N ASP A 89 11.14 -10.44 6.62
CA ASP A 89 12.37 -11.18 6.25
C ASP A 89 12.84 -10.80 4.83
N ILE A 90 11.92 -10.62 3.86
CA ILE A 90 12.24 -10.10 2.53
C ILE A 90 12.84 -8.69 2.63
N PHE A 91 12.16 -7.79 3.33
CA PHE A 91 12.56 -6.37 3.38
C PHE A 91 13.87 -6.16 4.14
N SER A 92 14.24 -7.05 5.06
CA SER A 92 15.48 -6.94 5.82
C SER A 92 16.73 -6.87 4.95
N SER A 93 16.66 -7.37 3.71
CA SER A 93 17.77 -7.40 2.74
C SER A 93 17.55 -6.50 1.52
N CYS A 94 16.43 -5.77 1.44
CA CYS A 94 16.03 -4.97 0.28
C CYS A 94 16.41 -3.48 0.39
N GLY A 95 17.65 -3.16 0.78
CA GLY A 95 18.09 -1.76 0.94
C GLY A 95 18.04 -0.91 -0.33
N ALA A 96 18.04 -1.54 -1.51
CA ALA A 96 17.94 -0.86 -2.82
C ALA A 96 16.48 -0.70 -3.29
N LEU A 97 15.47 -1.12 -2.53
CA LEU A 97 14.07 -1.12 -2.95
C LEU A 97 13.56 0.32 -3.09
N GLU A 98 13.15 0.68 -4.31
CA GLU A 98 12.62 2.02 -4.65
C GLU A 98 11.10 2.01 -4.82
N TRP A 99 10.54 0.89 -5.24
CA TRP A 99 9.11 0.77 -5.54
C TRP A 99 8.52 -0.50 -4.92
N LEU A 100 7.48 -0.33 -4.10
CA LEU A 100 6.78 -1.43 -3.43
C LEU A 100 5.28 -1.30 -3.65
N SER A 101 4.66 -2.37 -4.12
CA SER A 101 3.21 -2.50 -4.24
C SER A 101 2.74 -3.82 -3.63
N ILE A 102 1.78 -3.75 -2.72
CA ILE A 102 1.16 -4.88 -2.03
C ILE A 102 -0.36 -4.70 -2.17
N VAL A 103 -0.97 -5.53 -3.03
CA VAL A 103 -2.38 -5.38 -3.40
C VAL A 103 -3.11 -6.70 -3.20
N HIS A 104 -4.27 -6.68 -2.53
CA HIS A 104 -5.10 -7.86 -2.24
C HIS A 104 -4.34 -9.01 -1.55
N CYS A 105 -3.26 -8.72 -0.83
CA CYS A 105 -2.51 -9.72 -0.09
C CYS A 105 -3.17 -9.99 1.26
N LYS A 106 -3.50 -11.25 1.53
CA LYS A 106 -4.11 -11.65 2.81
C LYS A 106 -3.03 -11.72 3.88
N MET A 107 -3.11 -10.83 4.89
CA MET A 107 -2.20 -10.75 6.02
C MET A 107 -2.98 -10.69 7.34
N ASP A 108 -2.33 -10.95 8.46
CA ASP A 108 -2.95 -11.05 9.80
C ASP A 108 -3.20 -9.66 10.46
N GLY A 109 -3.77 -8.71 9.71
CA GLY A 109 -4.22 -7.42 10.22
C GLY A 109 -3.14 -6.35 10.42
N GLU A 110 -1.86 -6.71 10.53
CA GLU A 110 -0.77 -5.76 10.76
C GLU A 110 0.38 -5.94 9.75
N LEU A 111 0.94 -4.83 9.29
CA LEU A 111 2.16 -4.81 8.48
C LEU A 111 3.15 -3.83 9.11
N LYS A 112 4.03 -4.35 9.95
CA LYS A 112 5.10 -3.59 10.61
C LYS A 112 6.44 -3.97 10.00
N VAL A 113 7.10 -3.02 9.36
CA VAL A 113 8.41 -3.21 8.73
C VAL A 113 9.46 -2.45 9.56
N HIS A 114 10.16 -3.20 10.42
CA HIS A 114 11.16 -2.62 11.32
C HIS A 114 12.49 -2.30 10.61
N SER A 115 12.82 -3.07 9.57
CA SER A 115 14.00 -2.78 8.75
C SER A 115 13.82 -1.50 7.96
N PRO A 116 14.77 -0.56 8.00
CA PRO A 116 14.66 0.66 7.22
C PRO A 116 14.70 0.35 5.71
N LEU A 117 13.86 1.05 4.95
CA LEU A 117 13.86 1.02 3.49
C LEU A 117 14.31 2.40 2.96
N PRO A 118 15.62 2.67 3.00
CA PRO A 118 16.16 4.03 2.80
C PRO A 118 16.03 4.53 1.36
N SER A 119 15.84 3.63 0.39
CA SER A 119 15.72 3.97 -1.03
C SER A 119 14.26 4.04 -1.49
N LEU A 120 13.28 3.67 -0.66
CA LEU A 120 11.89 3.55 -1.07
C LEU A 120 11.28 4.91 -1.39
N GLN A 121 10.82 5.08 -2.64
CA GLN A 121 10.22 6.31 -3.16
C GLN A 121 8.71 6.19 -3.40
N TYR A 122 8.25 4.99 -3.70
CA TYR A 122 6.84 4.69 -3.94
C TYR A 122 6.37 3.51 -3.10
N LEU A 123 5.30 3.71 -2.34
CA LEU A 123 4.64 2.68 -1.54
C LEU A 123 3.16 2.64 -1.89
N ASN A 124 2.67 1.47 -2.32
CA ASN A 124 1.25 1.19 -2.53
C ASN A 124 0.83 0.01 -1.65
N VAL A 125 -0.15 0.23 -0.78
CA VAL A 125 -0.79 -0.82 0.03
C VAL A 125 -2.29 -0.75 -0.22
N ALA A 126 -2.87 -1.79 -0.83
CA ALA A 126 -4.26 -1.74 -1.24
C ALA A 126 -5.02 -3.04 -0.94
N PHE A 127 -6.19 -2.92 -0.29
CA PHE A 127 -7.14 -4.01 -0.06
C PHE A 127 -6.55 -5.24 0.65
N CYS A 128 -5.63 -5.03 1.58
CA CYS A 128 -4.96 -6.10 2.33
C CYS A 128 -5.62 -6.44 3.67
N GLY A 129 -6.70 -5.73 4.06
CA GLY A 129 -7.40 -5.97 5.33
C GLY A 129 -6.59 -5.58 6.55
N LEU A 130 -5.66 -4.63 6.41
CA LEU A 130 -4.77 -4.20 7.49
C LEU A 130 -5.45 -3.19 8.42
N THR A 131 -5.18 -3.32 9.71
CA THR A 131 -5.59 -2.36 10.76
C THR A 131 -4.42 -1.49 11.20
N ASN A 132 -3.18 -1.93 10.97
CA ASN A 132 -1.97 -1.19 11.32
C ASN A 132 -0.88 -1.35 10.25
N ILE A 133 -0.30 -0.24 9.86
CA ILE A 133 0.77 -0.16 8.85
C ILE A 133 1.90 0.70 9.42
N GLU A 134 3.10 0.14 9.49
CA GLU A 134 4.28 0.84 9.98
C GLU A 134 5.49 0.59 9.08
N PHE A 135 6.10 1.68 8.56
CA PHE A 135 7.31 1.65 7.75
C PHE A 135 8.29 2.73 8.19
N ARG A 136 9.59 2.41 8.11
CA ARG A 136 10.68 3.38 8.26
C ARG A 136 11.22 3.74 6.88
N VAL A 137 10.85 4.93 6.38
CA VAL A 137 11.04 5.33 4.98
C VAL A 137 11.48 6.80 4.88
N THR A 138 12.74 7.04 4.53
CA THR A 138 13.30 8.40 4.49
C THR A 138 13.05 9.12 3.16
N LYS A 139 13.08 8.40 2.04
CA LYS A 139 12.97 8.97 0.68
C LYS A 139 11.60 8.77 0.04
N LEU A 140 10.59 8.40 0.83
CA LEU A 140 9.25 8.17 0.29
C LEU A 140 8.67 9.47 -0.27
N ARG A 141 8.28 9.45 -1.55
CA ARG A 141 7.70 10.59 -2.27
C ARG A 141 6.22 10.41 -2.57
N THR A 142 5.80 9.17 -2.76
CA THR A 142 4.43 8.85 -3.11
C THR A 142 3.92 7.70 -2.25
N PHE A 143 2.79 7.92 -1.60
CA PHE A 143 2.09 6.91 -0.82
C PHE A 143 0.69 6.70 -1.37
N VAL A 144 0.33 5.45 -1.61
CA VAL A 144 -1.02 5.03 -2.02
C VAL A 144 -1.56 4.05 -1.01
N TYR A 145 -2.73 4.35 -0.47
CA TYR A 145 -3.46 3.45 0.41
C TYR A 145 -4.90 3.28 -0.04
N LYS A 146 -5.36 2.04 -0.11
CA LYS A 146 -6.76 1.72 -0.40
C LYS A 146 -7.23 0.58 0.52
N GLY A 147 -8.29 0.82 1.28
CA GLY A 147 -8.80 -0.20 2.20
C GLY A 147 -9.63 0.39 3.32
N SER A 148 -9.89 -0.40 4.35
CA SER A 148 -10.56 0.07 5.58
C SER A 148 -9.67 1.06 6.33
N ALA A 149 -10.24 1.83 7.24
CA ALA A 149 -9.46 2.73 8.09
C ALA A 149 -8.40 1.94 8.88
N ALA A 150 -7.15 2.35 8.78
CA ALA A 150 -6.01 1.74 9.43
C ALA A 150 -5.16 2.81 10.11
N SER A 151 -4.48 2.44 11.18
CA SER A 151 -3.41 3.25 11.75
C SER A 151 -2.21 3.19 10.81
N ILE A 152 -1.78 4.35 10.30
CA ILE A 152 -0.67 4.43 9.34
C ILE A 152 0.44 5.25 9.97
N ASN A 153 1.62 4.66 10.07
CA ASN A 153 2.82 5.28 10.58
C ASN A 153 3.96 5.13 9.56
N LEU A 154 4.33 6.24 8.93
CA LEU A 154 5.46 6.33 8.00
C LEU A 154 6.55 7.18 8.64
N THR A 155 7.36 6.55 9.49
CA THR A 155 8.42 7.27 10.20
C THR A 155 9.51 7.75 9.25
N GLU A 156 10.04 8.95 9.52
CA GLU A 156 11.12 9.59 8.77
C GLU A 156 10.73 10.03 7.33
N SER A 157 9.44 10.03 6.96
CA SER A 157 8.94 10.33 5.60
C SER A 157 8.93 11.85 5.26
N SER A 158 10.02 12.55 5.49
CA SER A 158 10.09 14.00 5.26
C SER A 158 9.96 14.41 3.78
N GLU A 159 10.22 13.52 2.83
CA GLU A 159 10.11 13.77 1.39
C GLU A 159 8.73 13.45 0.81
N LEU A 160 7.75 13.00 1.62
CA LEU A 160 6.42 12.61 1.13
C LEU A 160 5.65 13.82 0.60
N LYS A 161 5.45 13.88 -0.71
CA LYS A 161 4.77 14.98 -1.40
C LYS A 161 3.40 14.60 -1.96
N ASN A 162 3.22 13.33 -2.33
CA ASN A 162 2.01 12.87 -2.99
C ASN A 162 1.35 11.75 -2.18
N ALA A 163 0.07 11.89 -1.91
CA ALA A 163 -0.71 10.84 -1.28
C ALA A 163 -2.01 10.59 -2.06
N ASN A 164 -2.35 9.30 -2.23
CA ASN A 164 -3.63 8.87 -2.78
C ASN A 164 -4.26 7.90 -1.80
N ILE A 165 -5.30 8.34 -1.13
CA ILE A 165 -5.93 7.63 -0.03
C ILE A 165 -7.39 7.32 -0.38
N PHE A 166 -7.76 6.05 -0.27
CA PHE A 166 -9.12 5.60 -0.43
C PHE A 166 -9.53 4.75 0.78
N PHE A 167 -10.38 5.30 1.64
CA PHE A 167 -10.98 4.54 2.72
C PHE A 167 -12.31 3.93 2.32
N THR A 168 -12.43 2.61 2.50
CA THR A 168 -13.68 1.88 2.34
C THR A 168 -14.38 1.75 3.70
N GLY A 169 -15.67 2.13 3.77
CA GLY A 169 -16.47 1.95 4.98
C GLY A 169 -16.10 2.83 6.17
N SER A 170 -15.44 3.96 5.94
CA SER A 170 -15.04 4.90 6.98
C SER A 170 -15.58 6.29 6.70
N THR A 171 -15.87 7.05 7.76
CA THR A 171 -16.31 8.44 7.68
C THR A 171 -15.12 9.41 7.61
N ILE A 172 -15.35 10.63 7.10
CA ILE A 172 -14.33 11.69 7.02
C ILE A 172 -13.76 11.97 8.42
N GLY A 173 -14.63 12.05 9.42
CA GLY A 173 -14.25 12.34 10.80
C GLY A 173 -13.27 11.34 11.41
N HIS A 174 -13.36 10.07 11.04
CA HIS A 174 -12.42 9.03 11.50
C HIS A 174 -11.16 8.92 10.62
N ALA A 175 -11.30 9.16 9.33
CA ALA A 175 -10.21 9.01 8.38
C ALA A 175 -9.11 10.07 8.54
N ILE A 176 -9.49 11.33 8.73
CA ILE A 176 -8.55 12.46 8.80
C ILE A 176 -7.62 12.40 10.01
N PRO A 177 -8.09 12.16 11.25
CA PRO A 177 -7.19 12.03 12.39
C PRO A 177 -6.16 10.92 12.23
N ALA A 178 -6.55 9.78 11.62
CA ALA A 178 -5.65 8.66 11.36
C ALA A 178 -4.50 9.02 10.42
N LEU A 179 -4.70 9.98 9.52
CA LEU A 179 -3.74 10.40 8.50
C LEU A 179 -2.95 11.66 8.86
N ALA A 180 -3.34 12.37 9.90
CA ALA A 180 -2.80 13.70 10.18
C ALA A 180 -1.26 13.75 10.30
N ASN A 181 -0.65 12.72 10.89
CA ASN A 181 0.80 12.65 11.03
C ASN A 181 1.49 12.24 9.72
N VAL A 182 0.83 11.41 8.91
CA VAL A 182 1.36 10.93 7.62
C VAL A 182 1.34 12.04 6.57
N LEU A 183 0.30 12.87 6.59
CA LEU A 183 0.05 13.89 5.57
C LEU A 183 0.67 15.26 5.89
N ALA A 184 1.41 15.41 6.97
CA ALA A 184 1.95 16.70 7.41
C ALA A 184 2.76 17.44 6.32
N ASN A 185 3.53 16.69 5.50
CA ASN A 185 4.39 17.25 4.44
C ASN A 185 3.78 17.11 3.03
N VAL A 186 2.58 16.53 2.92
CA VAL A 186 1.96 16.24 1.62
C VAL A 186 1.52 17.54 0.94
N GLN A 187 1.89 17.67 -0.33
CA GLN A 187 1.53 18.80 -1.18
C GLN A 187 0.34 18.48 -2.09
N ASN A 188 0.25 17.23 -2.56
CA ASN A 188 -0.80 16.77 -3.46
C ASN A 188 -1.53 15.58 -2.81
N LEU A 189 -2.80 15.78 -2.47
CA LEU A 189 -3.65 14.75 -1.88
C LEU A 189 -4.83 14.44 -2.78
N THR A 190 -4.95 13.19 -3.21
CA THR A 190 -6.18 12.63 -3.74
C THR A 190 -6.84 11.82 -2.63
N PHE A 191 -8.03 12.22 -2.21
CA PHE A 191 -8.74 11.57 -1.13
C PHE A 191 -10.10 11.10 -1.61
N LYS A 192 -10.29 9.76 -1.62
CA LYS A 192 -11.56 9.13 -1.95
C LYS A 192 -12.19 8.55 -0.71
N ILE A 193 -13.47 8.87 -0.51
CA ILE A 193 -14.23 8.40 0.65
C ILE A 193 -15.69 8.17 0.29
N TYR A 194 -16.31 7.18 0.93
CA TYR A 194 -17.76 7.03 0.92
C TYR A 194 -18.36 7.88 2.02
N VAL A 195 -19.26 8.78 1.63
CA VAL A 195 -20.04 9.59 2.58
C VAL A 195 -21.27 8.79 2.96
N HIS A 196 -21.38 8.42 4.22
CA HIS A 196 -22.57 7.81 4.81
C HIS A 196 -23.32 8.84 5.62
N ALA A 197 -24.65 8.68 5.73
CA ALA A 197 -25.56 9.59 6.44
C ALA A 197 -25.21 9.81 7.92
N PRO A 198 -25.86 10.76 8.57
CA PRO A 198 -25.26 12.02 8.99
C PRO A 198 -24.03 11.76 9.87
N GLU A 199 -22.89 12.24 9.42
CA GLU A 199 -21.69 12.25 10.26
C GLU A 199 -21.86 13.26 11.39
N VAL A 200 -21.64 12.81 12.62
CA VAL A 200 -21.46 13.73 13.73
C VAL A 200 -20.27 14.64 13.39
N PRO A 201 -20.41 15.97 13.42
CA PRO A 201 -19.32 16.87 13.11
C PRO A 201 -18.12 16.54 13.98
N CYS A 202 -17.05 16.01 13.36
CA CYS A 202 -15.79 15.82 14.07
C CYS A 202 -15.08 17.18 14.06
N LEU A 203 -15.04 17.84 15.20
CA LEU A 203 -14.20 19.01 15.38
C LEU A 203 -12.73 18.54 15.30
N ILE A 204 -12.07 18.89 14.21
CA ILE A 204 -10.62 18.66 14.08
C ILE A 204 -9.94 19.67 15.00
N GLU A 205 -9.57 19.23 16.19
CA GLU A 205 -9.02 20.07 17.25
C GLU A 205 -7.70 20.75 16.92
N ASN A 206 -7.02 20.33 15.83
CA ASN A 206 -5.71 20.86 15.43
C ASN A 206 -5.70 21.33 13.98
N PRO A 207 -5.92 22.62 13.70
CA PRO A 207 -6.05 23.17 12.35
C PRO A 207 -4.75 23.15 11.52
N CYS A 208 -3.58 22.97 12.13
CA CYS A 208 -2.30 23.14 11.44
C CYS A 208 -1.74 21.86 10.77
N LYS A 209 -2.51 20.78 10.68
CA LYS A 209 -1.99 19.47 10.24
C LYS A 209 -1.71 19.35 8.74
N PHE A 210 -2.26 20.23 7.91
CA PHE A 210 -2.13 20.21 6.45
C PHE A 210 -1.51 21.49 5.90
N SER A 211 -0.53 22.03 6.60
CA SER A 211 0.09 23.31 6.26
C SER A 211 0.85 23.36 4.93
N HIS A 212 1.20 22.20 4.37
CA HIS A 212 1.91 22.09 3.10
C HIS A 212 1.00 21.69 1.93
N LEU A 213 -0.29 21.41 2.19
CA LEU A 213 -1.22 20.96 1.18
C LEU A 213 -1.57 22.08 0.20
N LYS A 214 -1.20 21.88 -1.07
CA LYS A 214 -1.43 22.80 -2.18
C LYS A 214 -2.54 22.33 -3.11
N HIS A 215 -2.55 21.07 -3.44
CA HIS A 215 -3.54 20.47 -4.33
C HIS A 215 -4.34 19.40 -3.60
N LEU A 216 -5.64 19.58 -3.56
CA LEU A 216 -6.59 18.65 -2.98
C LEU A 216 -7.60 18.20 -4.02
N GLN A 217 -7.65 16.90 -4.27
CA GLN A 217 -8.70 16.26 -5.05
C GLN A 217 -9.55 15.39 -4.14
N LEU A 218 -10.83 15.69 -4.06
CA LEU A 218 -11.80 14.95 -3.29
C LEU A 218 -12.71 14.16 -4.23
N LEU A 219 -12.82 12.86 -4.01
CA LEU A 219 -13.75 11.98 -4.71
C LEU A 219 -14.76 11.48 -3.67
N LEU A 220 -15.93 12.10 -3.66
CA LEU A 220 -17.01 11.83 -2.72
C LEU A 220 -17.99 10.84 -3.36
N CYS A 221 -18.06 9.63 -2.82
CA CYS A 221 -19.04 8.62 -3.24
C CYS A 221 -20.15 8.57 -2.20
N TYR A 222 -21.41 8.76 -2.59
CA TYR A 222 -22.53 8.70 -1.69
C TYR A 222 -23.69 7.89 -2.27
N ASN A 223 -24.52 7.42 -1.37
CA ASN A 223 -25.77 6.77 -1.75
C ASN A 223 -26.84 7.86 -1.94
N MET A 224 -27.58 7.83 -3.04
CA MET A 224 -28.48 8.91 -3.49
C MET A 224 -29.59 9.32 -2.52
N ASP A 225 -29.80 8.54 -1.44
CA ASP A 225 -30.94 8.73 -0.52
C ASP A 225 -30.62 9.57 0.73
N LEU A 226 -29.47 10.26 0.78
CA LEU A 226 -28.98 10.88 2.00
C LEU A 226 -28.80 12.39 1.86
N ASP A 227 -29.44 13.16 2.73
CA ASP A 227 -29.09 14.56 3.00
C ASP A 227 -27.68 14.61 3.61
N VAL A 228 -26.71 14.99 2.79
CA VAL A 228 -25.30 15.07 3.20
C VAL A 228 -25.10 16.34 4.01
N ASP A 229 -24.94 16.19 5.33
CA ASP A 229 -24.47 17.30 6.16
C ASP A 229 -22.96 17.50 5.91
N ASN A 230 -22.63 18.55 5.16
CA ASN A 230 -21.25 18.83 4.69
C ASN A 230 -20.33 19.41 5.78
N LEU A 231 -20.72 19.41 7.05
CA LEU A 231 -19.97 20.06 8.14
C LEU A 231 -18.57 19.45 8.35
N SER A 232 -18.45 18.13 8.23
CA SER A 232 -17.14 17.45 8.39
C SER A 232 -16.17 17.81 7.26
N LEU A 233 -16.65 17.97 6.02
CA LEU A 233 -15.85 18.41 4.89
C LEU A 233 -15.40 19.86 5.05
N VAL A 234 -16.28 20.75 5.48
CA VAL A 234 -15.95 22.16 5.76
C VAL A 234 -14.90 22.26 6.86
N SER A 235 -15.01 21.44 7.91
CA SER A 235 -14.03 21.38 8.99
C SER A 235 -12.67 20.92 8.48
N PHE A 236 -12.64 19.93 7.58
CA PHE A 236 -11.38 19.49 6.91
C PHE A 236 -10.77 20.60 6.07
N LEU A 237 -11.53 21.26 5.21
CA LEU A 237 -11.05 22.34 4.34
C LEU A 237 -10.48 23.52 5.15
N ARG A 238 -11.04 23.82 6.32
CA ARG A 238 -10.50 24.84 7.24
C ARG A 238 -9.11 24.53 7.78
N THR A 239 -8.68 23.26 7.77
CA THR A 239 -7.35 22.87 8.23
C THR A 239 -6.28 22.98 7.15
N ALA A 240 -6.67 23.25 5.90
CA ALA A 240 -5.81 23.29 4.73
C ALA A 240 -5.76 24.72 4.14
N LEU A 241 -5.20 25.66 4.89
CA LEU A 241 -5.25 27.10 4.60
C LEU A 241 -4.49 27.51 3.32
N PHE A 242 -3.61 26.67 2.78
CA PHE A 242 -2.72 27.02 1.67
C PHE A 242 -3.07 26.27 0.38
N ILE A 243 -4.31 25.79 0.26
CA ILE A 243 -4.76 25.13 -0.97
C ILE A 243 -4.72 26.13 -2.14
N GLU A 244 -3.97 25.77 -3.18
CA GLU A 244 -3.89 26.49 -4.45
C GLU A 244 -4.90 25.91 -5.47
N LYS A 245 -5.20 24.61 -5.38
CA LYS A 245 -6.12 23.90 -6.27
C LYS A 245 -7.01 22.95 -5.49
N LEU A 246 -8.34 23.11 -5.67
CA LEU A 246 -9.35 22.22 -5.11
C LEU A 246 -10.18 21.63 -6.26
N GLU A 247 -10.24 20.30 -6.30
CA GLU A 247 -11.12 19.54 -7.20
C GLU A 247 -12.08 18.70 -6.36
N ILE A 248 -13.38 18.78 -6.63
CA ILE A 248 -14.39 17.97 -5.95
C ILE A 248 -15.16 17.20 -7.02
N HIS A 249 -15.15 15.88 -6.92
CA HIS A 249 -15.87 14.99 -7.79
C HIS A 249 -16.89 14.20 -6.99
N PHE A 250 -18.06 14.08 -7.55
CA PHE A 250 -19.17 13.31 -7.02
C PHE A 250 -19.39 12.09 -7.90
N GLY A 251 -19.47 10.89 -7.32
CA GLY A 251 -19.61 9.63 -8.04
C GLY A 251 -20.53 8.64 -7.35
#